data_a0e945d92123871563c4d8605c90004a
#
_entry.id   a0e945d92123871563c4d8605c90004a
#
_cell.length_a   1.000
_cell.length_b   1.000
_cell.length_c   1.000
_cell.angle_alpha   90.00
_cell.angle_beta   90.00
_cell.angle_gamma   90.00
#
_symmetry.space_group_name_H-M   'P 1'
#
loop_
_entity.id
_entity.type
_entity.pdbx_description
1 polymer ?
#
loop_
_entity_poly.entity_id
_entity_poly.type
_entity_poly.pdbx_seq_one_letter_code
_entity_poly.pdbx_strand_id
1 'polypeptide(L)' 'MIVKYLDEDGNEYKINAVSVIFGCGFNGNKCEITDEDGQVIYCDNGALLEISIV' A
#
# COMPACT_ATOMS: atom_id res chain seq x y z
N MET A 1 4.57 -3.11 -10.31
CA MET A 1 3.71 -4.09 -9.59
C MET A 1 2.34 -3.50 -9.36
N ILE A 2 1.34 -4.36 -9.20
CA ILE A 2 -0.02 -3.93 -8.89
C ILE A 2 -0.28 -4.23 -7.41
N VAL A 3 -0.75 -3.22 -6.68
CA VAL A 3 -1.04 -3.34 -5.26
C VAL A 3 -2.51 -3.08 -5.03
N LYS A 4 -3.15 -3.97 -4.29
CA LYS A 4 -4.54 -3.86 -3.89
C LYS A 4 -4.59 -3.64 -2.38
N TYR A 5 -5.25 -2.57 -1.94
CA TYR A 5 -5.32 -2.22 -0.53
C TYR A 5 -6.67 -1.59 -0.18
N LEU A 6 -6.96 -1.53 1.12
CA LEU A 6 -8.17 -0.87 1.63
C LEU A 6 -7.80 0.44 2.30
N ASP A 7 -8.65 1.46 2.14
CA ASP A 7 -8.51 2.70 2.89
C ASP A 7 -9.18 2.57 4.27
N GLU A 8 -9.20 3.66 5.03
CA GLU A 8 -9.79 3.67 6.38
C GLU A 8 -11.29 3.41 6.38
N ASP A 9 -11.97 3.72 5.29
CA ASP A 9 -13.41 3.52 5.15
C ASP A 9 -13.76 2.14 4.57
N GLY A 10 -12.74 1.31 4.31
CA GLY A 10 -12.94 -0.01 3.75
C GLY A 10 -13.08 -0.05 2.24
N ASN A 11 -12.81 1.04 1.56
CA ASN A 11 -12.84 1.09 0.10
C ASN A 11 -11.59 0.42 -0.48
N GLU A 12 -11.79 -0.43 -1.47
CA GLU A 12 -10.69 -1.14 -2.12
C GLU A 12 -10.11 -0.30 -3.26
N TYR A 13 -8.79 -0.21 -3.27
CA TYR A 13 -8.04 0.45 -4.33
C TYR A 13 -7.05 -0.52 -4.96
N LYS A 14 -6.80 -0.32 -6.24
CA LYS A 14 -5.84 -1.11 -7.02
C LYS A 14 -5.00 -0.13 -7.81
N ILE A 15 -3.71 -0.09 -7.51
CA ILE A 15 -2.80 0.89 -8.12
C ILE A 15 -1.56 0.22 -8.67
N ASN A 16 -0.91 0.91 -9.62
CA ASN A 16 0.42 0.53 -10.09
C ASN A 16 1.44 1.17 -9.15
N ALA A 17 2.28 0.37 -8.53
CA ALA A 17 3.26 0.82 -7.56
C ALA A 17 4.68 0.49 -8.03
N VAL A 18 5.63 1.31 -7.60
CA VAL A 18 7.06 1.06 -7.84
C VAL A 18 7.72 0.45 -6.61
N SER A 19 7.18 0.68 -5.42
CA SER A 19 7.71 0.07 -4.20
C SER A 19 6.66 -0.07 -3.12
N VAL A 20 6.85 -1.06 -2.24
CA VAL A 20 6.04 -1.27 -1.05
C VAL A 20 7.02 -1.57 0.09
N ILE A 21 6.91 -0.83 1.19
CA ILE A 21 7.74 -1.02 2.37
C ILE A 21 6.82 -1.37 3.53
N PHE A 22 7.09 -2.50 4.19
CA PHE A 22 6.34 -2.95 5.35
C PHE A 22 6.99 -2.44 6.64
N GLY A 23 6.21 -2.36 7.69
CA GLY A 23 6.72 -2.00 9.00
C GLY A 23 7.02 -0.53 9.16
N CYS A 24 6.33 0.32 8.43
CA CYS A 24 6.44 1.78 8.54
C CYS A 24 5.50 2.32 9.61
N GLY A 25 5.65 3.62 9.90
CA GLY A 25 4.84 4.30 10.90
C GLY A 25 5.43 4.18 12.30
N PHE A 26 4.82 4.88 13.24
CA PHE A 26 5.31 4.98 14.61
C PHE A 26 5.41 3.62 15.30
N ASN A 27 4.42 2.78 15.10
CA ASN A 27 4.37 1.44 15.71
C ASN A 27 4.78 0.32 14.74
N GLY A 28 5.26 0.66 13.56
CA GLY A 28 5.62 -0.32 12.55
C GLY A 28 4.44 -1.09 11.97
N ASN A 29 3.24 -0.54 12.06
CA ASN A 29 2.02 -1.22 11.63
C ASN A 29 1.45 -0.71 10.29
N LYS A 30 2.21 0.12 9.59
CA LYS A 30 1.79 0.67 8.29
C LYS A 30 2.63 0.12 7.16
N CYS A 31 2.02 0.09 5.96
CA CYS A 31 2.73 -0.14 4.71
C CYS A 31 2.86 1.20 3.98
N GLU A 32 4.03 1.45 3.42
CA GLU A 32 4.28 2.61 2.59
C GLU A 32 4.32 2.16 1.14
N ILE A 33 3.39 2.68 0.34
CA ILE A 33 3.27 2.32 -1.07
C ILE A 33 3.60 3.56 -1.89
N THR A 34 4.55 3.43 -2.81
CA THR A 34 4.90 4.52 -3.73
C THR A 34 4.40 4.17 -5.12
N ASP A 35 3.58 5.04 -5.70
CA ASP A 35 3.04 4.81 -7.04
C ASP A 35 4.02 5.29 -8.13
N GLU A 36 3.61 5.13 -9.38
CA GLU A 36 4.47 5.48 -10.52
C GLU A 36 4.69 6.98 -10.66
N ASP A 37 3.82 7.79 -10.08
CA ASP A 37 3.94 9.24 -10.10
C ASP A 37 4.75 9.77 -8.92
N GLY A 38 5.24 8.91 -8.06
CA GLY A 38 6.01 9.28 -6.88
C GLY A 38 5.16 9.64 -5.68
N GLN A 39 3.85 9.46 -5.75
CA GLN A 39 2.98 9.69 -4.60
C GLN A 39 3.12 8.57 -3.59
N VAL A 40 3.13 8.93 -2.32
CA VAL A 40 3.27 7.98 -1.22
C VAL A 40 1.92 7.80 -0.53
N ILE A 41 1.52 6.54 -0.38
CA ILE A 41 0.26 6.16 0.22
C ILE A 41 0.57 5.26 1.41
N TYR A 42 -0.11 5.49 2.54
CA TYR A 42 0.03 4.63 3.71
C TYR A 42 -1.26 3.87 3.95
N CYS A 43 -1.14 2.60 4.27
CA CYS A 43 -2.26 1.79 4.73
C CYS A 43 -1.80 0.92 5.90
N ASP A 44 -2.74 0.38 6.67
CA ASP A 44 -2.40 -0.57 7.72
C ASP A 44 -1.86 -1.86 7.10
N ASN A 45 -0.94 -2.53 7.80
CA ASN A 45 -0.40 -3.81 7.33
C ASN A 45 -1.52 -4.80 6.99
N GLY A 46 -2.58 -4.83 7.81
CA GLY A 46 -3.71 -5.72 7.57
C GLY A 46 -4.64 -5.28 6.45
N ALA A 47 -4.48 -4.07 5.94
CA ALA A 47 -5.29 -3.55 4.85
C ALA A 47 -4.66 -3.77 3.47
N LEU A 48 -3.43 -4.26 3.43
CA LEU A 48 -2.78 -4.63 2.17
C LEU A 48 -3.29 -6.01 1.76
N LEU A 49 -4.00 -6.08 0.66
CA LEU A 49 -4.69 -7.31 0.26
C LEU A 49 -3.86 -8.18 -0.68
N GLU A 50 -3.17 -7.56 -1.63
CA GLU A 50 -2.48 -8.31 -2.67
C GLU A 50 -1.38 -7.48 -3.30
N ILE A 51 -0.28 -8.13 -3.64
CA ILE A 51 0.80 -7.57 -4.46
C ILE A 51 0.99 -8.51 -5.63
N SER A 52 0.82 -8.01 -6.86
CA SER A 52 1.01 -8.78 -8.08
C SER A 52 2.18 -8.22 -8.86
N ILE A 53 3.11 -9.07 -9.22
CA ILE A 53 4.22 -8.71 -10.11
C ILE A 53 3.75 -8.97 -11.55
N VAL A 54 3.80 -7.93 -12.36
CA VAL A 54 3.33 -8.01 -13.75
C VAL A 54 4.51 -7.84 -14.69
#